data_0319c86ca87a8f7cedac9af82045e111
#
_entry.id   0319c86ca87a8f7cedac9af82045e111
#
_cell.length_a   1.000
_cell.length_b   1.000
_cell.length_c   1.000
_cell.angle_alpha   90.00
_cell.angle_beta   90.00
_cell.angle_gamma   90.00
#
_symmetry.space_group_name_H-M   'P 1'
#
loop_
_entity.id
_entity.type
_entity.pdbx_description
1 polymer ?
#
loop_
_entity_poly.entity_id
_entity_poly.type
_entity_poly.pdbx_seq_one_letter_code
_entity_poly.pdbx_strand_id
1 'polypeptide(L)'
;MNASEFDQYKVDHLFLLIGENPLPNYVAARLLLNKGGTPYLVYTTGTKDPAERLQTILSNEPIGLKTAQLVPLNDYESDAYHIKEAIRPKLEAINVGKIGLNYTGGTKAMAVHAYRAVFSQHPDTVFSYLDPRKLEMCIDREDGDRIRLKVKPDVLQVKLAKLFQIHGLELKENFTQEAQLPELATALAQVFKDENKTKQWFDWYFNVFCEEARKKKNENWDDWKSKTKLAPLSISLEKLPSEVKTEFKQNNLIDPSGQLSLQEVQQLKTIEQEPVFKEIKDFCKYLDGLWLEHYVLKQVKNIAEKNSIKYYGLNFKVPLPGTQQGFEFDAAFTRGYQLFAISVSTTSKRELCKLKLFEAYLRARQMGGDEARVALVCCTNEPDTLKAEMALLDDKKIAVFGKDDLVDLSKKIEEWIKQADKDAR
;
A
#
# COMPACT_ATOMS: atom_id res chain seq x y z
N MET A 1 -6.10 -17.24 24.93
CA MET A 1 -6.35 -16.08 24.05
C MET A 1 -7.31 -15.18 24.79
N ASN A 2 -6.93 -13.94 25.03
CA ASN A 2 -7.86 -12.98 25.62
C ASN A 2 -9.02 -12.76 24.61
N ALA A 3 -10.26 -12.78 25.08
CA ALA A 3 -11.45 -12.49 24.26
C ALA A 3 -11.28 -11.10 23.63
N SER A 4 -11.52 -11.00 22.32
CA SER A 4 -11.53 -9.71 21.63
C SER A 4 -12.79 -8.92 22.04
N GLU A 5 -12.66 -7.59 22.16
CA GLU A 5 -13.82 -6.70 22.39
C GLU A 5 -14.94 -6.92 21.34
N PHE A 6 -14.60 -7.45 20.17
CA PHE A 6 -15.52 -7.79 19.10
C PHE A 6 -16.34 -9.06 19.38
N ASP A 7 -15.86 -9.98 20.23
CA ASP A 7 -16.47 -11.31 20.38
C ASP A 7 -17.93 -11.27 20.85
N GLN A 8 -18.29 -10.28 21.66
CA GLN A 8 -19.68 -10.11 22.14
C GLN A 8 -20.66 -9.66 21.04
N TYR A 9 -20.15 -9.08 19.94
CA TYR A 9 -20.94 -8.58 18.81
C TYR A 9 -20.88 -9.49 17.60
N LYS A 10 -20.19 -10.62 17.70
CA LYS A 10 -20.17 -11.60 16.63
C LYS A 10 -21.52 -12.23 16.39
N VAL A 11 -21.81 -12.47 15.12
CA VAL A 11 -23.06 -13.01 14.61
C VAL A 11 -22.82 -14.23 13.73
N ASP A 12 -23.88 -15.02 13.53
CA ASP A 12 -23.84 -16.21 12.67
C ASP A 12 -24.26 -15.90 11.25
N HIS A 13 -25.00 -14.82 11.05
CA HIS A 13 -25.51 -14.36 9.77
C HIS A 13 -25.25 -12.85 9.64
N LEU A 14 -24.42 -12.42 8.70
CA LEU A 14 -24.07 -11.01 8.53
C LEU A 14 -24.43 -10.51 7.14
N PHE A 15 -25.36 -9.58 7.07
CA PHE A 15 -25.68 -8.85 5.85
C PHE A 15 -24.67 -7.72 5.65
N LEU A 16 -24.11 -7.62 4.45
CA LEU A 16 -23.09 -6.66 4.05
C LEU A 16 -23.58 -5.91 2.80
N LEU A 17 -23.76 -4.61 2.90
CA LEU A 17 -24.12 -3.77 1.76
C LEU A 17 -22.86 -3.47 0.96
N ILE A 18 -22.81 -3.93 -0.30
CA ILE A 18 -21.60 -3.85 -1.12
C ILE A 18 -21.56 -2.54 -1.88
N GLY A 19 -20.49 -1.76 -1.66
CA GLY A 19 -20.16 -0.58 -2.41
C GLY A 19 -19.02 -0.82 -3.42
N GLU A 20 -18.56 0.24 -4.09
CA GLU A 20 -17.41 0.19 -5.02
C GLU A 20 -16.10 -0.23 -4.32
N ASN A 21 -15.90 0.23 -3.08
CA ASN A 21 -14.79 -0.21 -2.23
C ASN A 21 -15.24 -1.35 -1.30
N PRO A 22 -14.87 -2.61 -1.56
CA PRO A 22 -15.29 -3.75 -0.74
C PRO A 22 -14.43 -3.99 0.51
N LEU A 23 -13.36 -3.20 0.73
CA LEU A 23 -12.49 -3.36 1.90
C LEU A 23 -13.24 -3.22 3.23
N PRO A 24 -14.14 -2.24 3.44
CA PRO A 24 -14.92 -2.14 4.66
C PRO A 24 -15.80 -3.39 4.93
N ASN A 25 -16.38 -3.98 3.88
CA ASN A 25 -17.17 -5.19 3.97
C ASN A 25 -16.30 -6.41 4.37
N TYR A 26 -15.10 -6.51 3.82
CA TYR A 26 -14.13 -7.54 4.23
C TYR A 26 -13.75 -7.38 5.70
N VAL A 27 -13.45 -6.17 6.16
CA VAL A 27 -13.12 -5.87 7.56
C VAL A 27 -14.28 -6.26 8.48
N ALA A 28 -15.52 -5.88 8.15
CA ALA A 28 -16.71 -6.21 8.92
C ALA A 28 -16.92 -7.73 9.00
N ALA A 29 -16.81 -8.46 7.88
CA ALA A 29 -16.94 -9.91 7.86
C ALA A 29 -15.89 -10.61 8.76
N ARG A 30 -14.63 -10.12 8.71
CA ARG A 30 -13.54 -10.69 9.52
C ARG A 30 -13.69 -10.43 11.02
N LEU A 31 -14.32 -9.34 11.43
CA LEU A 31 -14.45 -8.94 12.84
C LEU A 31 -15.76 -9.43 13.47
N LEU A 32 -16.84 -9.45 12.70
CA LEU A 32 -18.19 -9.65 13.23
C LEU A 32 -18.81 -11.02 12.91
N LEU A 33 -18.23 -11.85 12.03
CA LEU A 33 -18.71 -13.20 11.82
C LEU A 33 -18.09 -14.20 12.80
N ASN A 34 -18.93 -15.09 13.33
CA ASN A 34 -18.49 -16.30 14.02
C ASN A 34 -17.77 -17.25 13.05
N LYS A 35 -16.95 -18.13 13.58
CA LYS A 35 -16.42 -19.27 12.81
C LYS A 35 -17.60 -20.09 12.28
N GLY A 36 -17.60 -20.38 10.97
CA GLY A 36 -18.71 -21.08 10.30
C GLY A 36 -19.93 -20.19 10.03
N GLY A 37 -19.84 -18.88 10.28
CA GLY A 37 -20.92 -17.94 9.99
C GLY A 37 -21.14 -17.72 8.50
N THR A 38 -22.30 -17.22 8.13
CA THR A 38 -22.73 -17.00 6.74
C THR A 38 -22.77 -15.51 6.41
N PRO A 39 -21.95 -15.01 5.48
CA PRO A 39 -22.10 -13.66 4.95
C PRO A 39 -23.18 -13.61 3.87
N TYR A 40 -23.98 -12.52 3.85
CA TYR A 40 -24.96 -12.19 2.83
C TYR A 40 -24.52 -10.89 2.14
N LEU A 41 -24.18 -10.97 0.86
CA LEU A 41 -23.65 -9.84 0.09
C LEU A 41 -24.77 -9.19 -0.70
N VAL A 42 -25.26 -8.05 -0.23
CA VAL A 42 -26.33 -7.28 -0.87
C VAL A 42 -25.69 -6.30 -1.85
N TYR A 43 -25.94 -6.46 -3.14
CA TYR A 43 -25.24 -5.74 -4.20
C TYR A 43 -26.16 -5.30 -5.35
N THR A 44 -25.69 -4.32 -6.12
CA THR A 44 -26.35 -3.79 -7.32
C THR A 44 -25.68 -4.31 -8.59
N THR A 45 -26.24 -4.02 -9.75
CA THR A 45 -25.61 -4.32 -11.06
C THR A 45 -24.18 -3.75 -11.10
N GLY A 46 -23.98 -2.50 -10.65
CA GLY A 46 -22.68 -1.83 -10.64
C GLY A 46 -21.66 -2.40 -9.64
N THR A 47 -22.11 -3.13 -8.60
CA THR A 47 -21.24 -3.71 -7.58
C THR A 47 -21.21 -5.24 -7.60
N LYS A 48 -21.65 -5.85 -8.70
CA LYS A 48 -21.64 -7.30 -8.90
C LYS A 48 -20.24 -7.89 -8.81
N ASP A 49 -19.29 -7.37 -9.59
CA ASP A 49 -17.92 -7.86 -9.60
C ASP A 49 -17.22 -7.74 -8.23
N PRO A 50 -17.32 -6.62 -7.48
CA PRO A 50 -16.88 -6.55 -6.08
C PRO A 50 -17.50 -7.61 -5.18
N ALA A 51 -18.81 -7.89 -5.33
CA ALA A 51 -19.51 -8.88 -4.51
C ALA A 51 -19.01 -10.31 -4.80
N GLU A 52 -18.89 -10.71 -6.07
CA GLU A 52 -18.40 -12.03 -6.48
C GLU A 52 -16.94 -12.27 -6.05
N ARG A 53 -16.07 -11.23 -6.17
CA ARG A 53 -14.72 -11.29 -5.65
C ARG A 53 -14.70 -11.48 -4.15
N LEU A 54 -15.48 -10.68 -3.43
CA LEU A 54 -15.54 -10.78 -1.97
C LEU A 54 -16.06 -12.14 -1.52
N GLN A 55 -17.06 -12.74 -2.21
CA GLN A 55 -17.53 -14.10 -1.99
C GLN A 55 -16.38 -15.11 -2.07
N THR A 56 -15.58 -15.04 -3.15
CA THR A 56 -14.44 -15.93 -3.36
C THR A 56 -13.37 -15.73 -2.26
N ILE A 57 -13.08 -14.48 -1.92
CA ILE A 57 -12.08 -14.16 -0.90
C ILE A 57 -12.50 -14.66 0.47
N LEU A 58 -13.75 -14.43 0.88
CA LEU A 58 -14.27 -14.83 2.20
C LEU A 58 -14.32 -16.36 2.34
N SER A 59 -14.63 -17.09 1.26
CA SER A 59 -14.63 -18.55 1.25
C SER A 59 -13.25 -19.17 1.51
N ASN A 60 -12.18 -18.42 1.22
CA ASN A 60 -10.79 -18.86 1.39
C ASN A 60 -10.15 -18.31 2.70
N GLU A 61 -10.92 -17.66 3.55
CA GLU A 61 -10.38 -17.13 4.82
C GLU A 61 -10.23 -18.22 5.88
N PRO A 62 -9.12 -18.19 6.66
CA PRO A 62 -8.84 -19.21 7.69
C PRO A 62 -9.91 -19.35 8.77
N ILE A 63 -10.78 -18.35 8.95
CA ILE A 63 -11.89 -18.39 9.91
C ILE A 63 -12.94 -19.44 9.54
N GLY A 64 -12.90 -19.98 8.31
CA GLY A 64 -13.78 -21.06 7.87
C GLY A 64 -15.23 -20.63 7.77
N LEU A 65 -15.51 -19.51 7.08
CA LEU A 65 -16.86 -19.03 6.81
C LEU A 65 -17.60 -19.97 5.85
N LYS A 66 -18.91 -20.03 5.94
CA LYS A 66 -19.75 -20.65 4.89
C LYS A 66 -19.66 -19.79 3.62
N THR A 67 -19.97 -20.42 2.49
CA THR A 67 -20.03 -19.71 1.21
C THR A 67 -21.01 -18.54 1.30
N ALA A 68 -20.54 -17.35 0.95
CA ALA A 68 -21.35 -16.15 1.01
C ALA A 68 -22.58 -16.25 0.09
N GLN A 69 -23.73 -15.84 0.59
CA GLN A 69 -24.97 -15.77 -0.17
C GLN A 69 -25.04 -14.45 -0.93
N LEU A 70 -25.23 -14.51 -2.24
CA LEU A 70 -25.42 -13.33 -3.07
C LEU A 70 -26.90 -12.87 -3.02
N VAL A 71 -27.11 -11.58 -2.77
CA VAL A 71 -28.44 -10.94 -2.69
C VAL A 71 -28.48 -9.80 -3.70
N PRO A 72 -28.88 -10.07 -4.95
CA PRO A 72 -28.89 -9.05 -6.01
C PRO A 72 -30.05 -8.09 -5.82
N LEU A 73 -29.79 -6.79 -5.90
CA LEU A 73 -30.77 -5.73 -6.01
C LEU A 73 -31.00 -5.30 -7.47
N ASN A 74 -30.17 -5.79 -8.40
CA ASN A 74 -30.11 -5.32 -9.79
C ASN A 74 -29.93 -3.79 -9.80
N ASP A 75 -30.80 -3.05 -10.50
CA ASP A 75 -30.75 -1.59 -10.62
C ASP A 75 -31.72 -0.89 -9.62
N TYR A 76 -32.16 -1.61 -8.56
CA TYR A 76 -33.11 -1.09 -7.59
C TYR A 76 -32.43 -0.59 -6.29
N GLU A 77 -31.22 -0.06 -6.37
CA GLU A 77 -30.43 0.43 -5.23
C GLU A 77 -31.05 1.61 -4.49
N SER A 78 -32.06 2.29 -5.09
CA SER A 78 -32.78 3.40 -4.48
C SER A 78 -34.25 3.08 -4.17
N ASP A 79 -34.72 1.88 -4.52
CA ASP A 79 -36.13 1.49 -4.36
C ASP A 79 -36.36 0.73 -3.06
N ALA A 80 -37.16 1.31 -2.16
CA ALA A 80 -37.46 0.78 -0.85
C ALA A 80 -38.15 -0.59 -0.88
N TYR A 81 -39.07 -0.80 -1.82
CA TYR A 81 -39.83 -2.04 -1.93
C TYR A 81 -38.92 -3.18 -2.40
N HIS A 82 -38.17 -2.97 -3.48
CA HIS A 82 -37.32 -4.01 -4.04
C HIS A 82 -36.15 -4.38 -3.10
N ILE A 83 -35.56 -3.41 -2.39
CA ILE A 83 -34.53 -3.68 -1.37
C ILE A 83 -35.10 -4.60 -0.27
N LYS A 84 -36.30 -4.28 0.23
CA LYS A 84 -36.96 -5.08 1.25
C LYS A 84 -37.28 -6.49 0.75
N GLU A 85 -37.87 -6.62 -0.46
CA GLU A 85 -38.22 -7.91 -1.05
C GLU A 85 -37.00 -8.79 -1.36
N ALA A 86 -35.86 -8.22 -1.67
CA ALA A 86 -34.63 -8.99 -1.87
C ALA A 86 -34.03 -9.55 -0.57
N ILE A 87 -34.17 -8.81 0.54
CA ILE A 87 -33.61 -9.18 1.85
C ILE A 87 -34.54 -10.12 2.62
N ARG A 88 -35.87 -9.90 2.56
CA ARG A 88 -36.89 -10.64 3.33
C ARG A 88 -36.75 -12.17 3.21
N PRO A 89 -36.71 -12.81 2.03
CA PRO A 89 -36.62 -14.26 1.92
C PRO A 89 -35.37 -14.86 2.57
N LYS A 90 -34.28 -14.06 2.60
CA LYS A 90 -33.05 -14.47 3.26
C LYS A 90 -33.18 -14.42 4.79
N LEU A 91 -33.88 -13.43 5.33
CA LEU A 91 -34.16 -13.33 6.76
C LEU A 91 -35.11 -14.44 7.21
N GLU A 92 -36.20 -14.69 6.48
CA GLU A 92 -37.19 -15.74 6.77
C GLU A 92 -36.56 -17.15 6.73
N ALA A 93 -35.50 -17.36 5.96
CA ALA A 93 -34.81 -18.63 5.93
C ALA A 93 -33.86 -18.85 7.12
N ILE A 94 -33.61 -17.85 7.95
CA ILE A 94 -32.74 -17.94 9.12
C ILE A 94 -33.56 -18.37 10.32
N ASN A 95 -33.45 -19.62 10.73
CA ASN A 95 -34.20 -20.17 11.87
C ASN A 95 -33.44 -20.09 13.21
N VAL A 96 -32.10 -20.02 13.15
CA VAL A 96 -31.22 -20.08 14.35
C VAL A 96 -30.00 -19.21 14.14
N GLY A 97 -29.53 -18.58 15.19
CA GLY A 97 -28.31 -17.80 15.21
C GLY A 97 -28.55 -16.29 15.28
N LYS A 98 -27.51 -15.56 15.66
CA LYS A 98 -27.52 -14.10 15.72
C LYS A 98 -27.40 -13.51 14.33
N ILE A 99 -28.16 -12.45 14.07
CA ILE A 99 -28.16 -11.71 12.79
C ILE A 99 -27.44 -10.39 12.99
N GLY A 100 -26.69 -9.98 11.98
CA GLY A 100 -26.05 -8.66 11.89
C GLY A 100 -26.28 -8.00 10.54
N LEU A 101 -26.25 -6.68 10.53
CA LEU A 101 -26.21 -5.85 9.32
C LEU A 101 -25.06 -4.84 9.43
N ASN A 102 -24.11 -4.91 8.51
CA ASN A 102 -23.13 -3.83 8.34
C ASN A 102 -23.51 -2.98 7.12
N TYR A 103 -23.77 -1.71 7.38
CA TYR A 103 -24.25 -0.75 6.39
C TYR A 103 -23.18 0.28 5.97
N THR A 104 -21.89 -0.06 6.10
CA THR A 104 -20.78 0.82 5.71
C THR A 104 -20.73 1.06 4.20
N GLY A 105 -20.97 0.03 3.41
CA GLY A 105 -21.00 0.11 1.95
C GLY A 105 -22.40 0.37 1.39
N GLY A 106 -22.52 0.30 0.07
CA GLY A 106 -23.75 0.56 -0.66
C GLY A 106 -24.16 2.04 -0.70
N THR A 107 -25.33 2.32 -1.26
CA THR A 107 -25.89 3.67 -1.31
C THR A 107 -26.56 4.03 0.03
N LYS A 108 -26.82 5.31 0.26
CA LYS A 108 -27.58 5.77 1.43
C LYS A 108 -28.98 5.17 1.46
N ALA A 109 -29.63 5.01 0.30
CA ALA A 109 -30.94 4.38 0.20
C ALA A 109 -30.87 2.89 0.59
N MET A 110 -29.87 2.15 0.11
CA MET A 110 -29.63 0.77 0.53
C MET A 110 -29.50 0.68 2.07
N ALA A 111 -28.69 1.54 2.69
CA ALA A 111 -28.49 1.55 4.14
C ALA A 111 -29.82 1.77 4.89
N VAL A 112 -30.58 2.80 4.52
CA VAL A 112 -31.85 3.12 5.18
C VAL A 112 -32.89 1.99 5.02
N HIS A 113 -33.07 1.46 3.81
CA HIS A 113 -34.13 0.49 3.55
C HIS A 113 -33.76 -0.93 3.99
N ALA A 114 -32.47 -1.32 3.90
CA ALA A 114 -31.99 -2.57 4.48
C ALA A 114 -32.10 -2.56 6.01
N TYR A 115 -31.68 -1.47 6.66
CA TYR A 115 -31.83 -1.30 8.11
C TYR A 115 -33.28 -1.48 8.53
N ARG A 116 -34.21 -0.77 7.90
CA ARG A 116 -35.65 -0.88 8.20
C ARG A 116 -36.22 -2.29 7.95
N ALA A 117 -35.78 -2.94 6.87
CA ALA A 117 -36.23 -4.29 6.53
C ALA A 117 -35.78 -5.30 7.59
N VAL A 118 -34.51 -5.24 8.01
CA VAL A 118 -33.98 -6.14 9.03
C VAL A 118 -34.54 -5.84 10.40
N PHE A 119 -34.56 -4.58 10.83
CA PHE A 119 -35.07 -4.16 12.15
C PHE A 119 -36.53 -4.52 12.36
N SER A 120 -37.38 -4.40 11.35
CA SER A 120 -38.81 -4.72 11.46
C SER A 120 -39.08 -6.20 11.72
N GLN A 121 -38.18 -7.11 11.40
CA GLN A 121 -38.34 -8.56 11.60
C GLN A 121 -37.47 -9.07 12.76
N HIS A 122 -36.30 -8.50 12.94
CA HIS A 122 -35.28 -8.89 13.92
C HIS A 122 -34.72 -7.67 14.65
N PRO A 123 -35.44 -7.10 15.63
CA PRO A 123 -35.01 -5.90 16.37
C PRO A 123 -33.73 -6.13 17.17
N ASP A 124 -33.42 -7.36 17.57
CA ASP A 124 -32.17 -7.71 18.29
C ASP A 124 -30.94 -7.86 17.40
N THR A 125 -31.03 -7.47 16.13
CA THR A 125 -29.93 -7.52 15.17
C THR A 125 -28.76 -6.63 15.59
N VAL A 126 -27.54 -7.10 15.38
CA VAL A 126 -26.33 -6.30 15.55
C VAL A 126 -26.14 -5.40 14.32
N PHE A 127 -26.54 -4.15 14.45
CA PHE A 127 -26.32 -3.13 13.43
C PHE A 127 -24.93 -2.50 13.61
N SER A 128 -24.18 -2.33 12.52
CA SER A 128 -22.80 -1.85 12.59
C SER A 128 -22.40 -1.00 11.39
N TYR A 129 -21.48 -0.08 11.65
CA TYR A 129 -20.86 0.81 10.66
C TYR A 129 -19.36 0.92 10.92
N LEU A 130 -18.53 0.70 9.92
CA LEU A 130 -17.09 0.96 10.00
C LEU A 130 -16.81 2.43 9.66
N ASP A 131 -16.40 3.21 10.66
CA ASP A 131 -15.95 4.60 10.45
C ASP A 131 -14.51 4.60 9.97
N PRO A 132 -14.25 4.90 8.68
CA PRO A 132 -12.90 4.85 8.10
C PRO A 132 -12.01 5.98 8.64
N ARG A 133 -12.59 7.09 9.08
CA ARG A 133 -11.81 8.23 9.59
C ARG A 133 -11.22 7.94 10.96
N LYS A 134 -11.97 7.17 11.77
CA LYS A 134 -11.60 6.83 13.14
C LYS A 134 -11.04 5.43 13.28
N LEU A 135 -11.04 4.62 12.22
CA LEU A 135 -10.70 3.20 12.25
C LEU A 135 -11.47 2.46 13.35
N GLU A 136 -12.78 2.74 13.45
CA GLU A 136 -13.67 2.21 14.47
C GLU A 136 -14.85 1.46 13.85
N MET A 137 -15.18 0.32 14.43
CA MET A 137 -16.48 -0.31 14.21
C MET A 137 -17.46 0.25 15.22
N CYS A 138 -18.44 1.01 14.74
CA CYS A 138 -19.55 1.51 15.54
C CYS A 138 -20.63 0.43 15.59
N ILE A 139 -21.13 0.11 16.78
CA ILE A 139 -22.29 -0.77 16.99
C ILE A 139 -23.44 0.10 17.46
N ASP A 140 -24.57 0.03 16.75
CA ASP A 140 -25.73 0.82 17.08
C ASP A 140 -26.42 0.28 18.33
N ARG A 141 -26.91 1.21 19.16
CA ARG A 141 -27.72 0.94 20.33
C ARG A 141 -28.78 2.02 20.47
N GLU A 142 -29.99 1.59 20.79
CA GLU A 142 -31.12 2.51 21.01
C GLU A 142 -31.17 3.08 22.43
N ASP A 143 -30.40 2.50 23.36
CA ASP A 143 -30.34 2.94 24.77
C ASP A 143 -29.43 4.18 24.99
N GLY A 144 -28.87 4.72 23.90
CA GLY A 144 -27.98 5.91 23.92
C GLY A 144 -26.52 5.64 24.23
N ASP A 145 -26.15 4.42 24.59
CA ASP A 145 -24.75 4.04 24.75
C ASP A 145 -24.03 4.01 23.40
N ARG A 146 -22.82 4.54 23.37
CA ARG A 146 -21.98 4.57 22.17
C ARG A 146 -20.93 3.48 22.23
N ILE A 147 -21.13 2.43 21.45
CA ILE A 147 -20.14 1.37 21.33
C ILE A 147 -19.28 1.63 20.09
N ARG A 148 -18.00 1.90 20.32
CA ARG A 148 -17.00 2.17 19.29
C ARG A 148 -15.76 1.32 19.54
N LEU A 149 -15.55 0.33 18.70
CA LEU A 149 -14.47 -0.65 18.81
C LEU A 149 -13.36 -0.30 17.84
N LYS A 150 -12.18 0.05 18.36
CA LYS A 150 -11.00 0.32 17.55
C LYS A 150 -10.53 -0.91 16.78
N VAL A 151 -10.41 -0.78 15.47
CA VAL A 151 -9.80 -1.81 14.63
C VAL A 151 -8.28 -1.61 14.61
N LYS A 152 -7.64 -1.99 15.72
CA LYS A 152 -6.20 -1.86 15.89
C LYS A 152 -5.43 -2.87 15.03
N PRO A 153 -4.13 -2.62 14.75
CA PRO A 153 -3.28 -3.54 13.99
C PRO A 153 -3.11 -4.93 14.59
N ASP A 154 -3.24 -5.09 15.89
CA ASP A 154 -3.20 -6.38 16.60
C ASP A 154 -4.51 -7.17 16.47
N VAL A 155 -5.63 -6.49 16.21
CA VAL A 155 -6.95 -7.10 16.04
C VAL A 155 -7.14 -7.66 14.63
N LEU A 156 -6.77 -6.89 13.61
CA LEU A 156 -6.88 -7.30 12.22
C LEU A 156 -5.67 -6.83 11.42
N GLN A 157 -5.07 -7.76 10.68
CA GLN A 157 -4.00 -7.46 9.70
C GLN A 157 -4.45 -7.90 8.31
N VAL A 158 -4.36 -7.00 7.35
CA VAL A 158 -4.64 -7.29 5.94
C VAL A 158 -3.33 -7.29 5.16
N LYS A 159 -3.02 -8.41 4.49
CA LYS A 159 -1.85 -8.51 3.63
C LYS A 159 -2.01 -7.60 2.42
N LEU A 160 -0.91 -6.98 1.96
CA LEU A 160 -0.93 -6.16 0.74
C LEU A 160 -1.54 -6.90 -0.46
N ALA A 161 -1.11 -8.14 -0.72
CA ALA A 161 -1.67 -8.95 -1.80
C ALA A 161 -3.19 -9.17 -1.66
N LYS A 162 -3.68 -9.36 -0.42
CA LYS A 162 -5.12 -9.48 -0.15
C LYS A 162 -5.86 -8.17 -0.43
N LEU A 163 -5.26 -7.04 -0.04
CA LEU A 163 -5.82 -5.71 -0.32
C LEU A 163 -5.99 -5.49 -1.84
N PHE A 164 -4.99 -5.86 -2.64
CA PHE A 164 -5.08 -5.79 -4.10
C PHE A 164 -6.17 -6.72 -4.64
N GLN A 165 -6.22 -7.99 -4.18
CA GLN A 165 -7.25 -8.95 -4.59
C GLN A 165 -8.67 -8.46 -4.31
N ILE A 166 -8.92 -7.83 -3.15
CA ILE A 166 -10.22 -7.24 -2.78
C ILE A 166 -10.69 -6.23 -3.85
N HIS A 167 -9.76 -5.48 -4.44
CA HIS A 167 -10.05 -4.50 -5.47
C HIS A 167 -9.98 -5.06 -6.91
N GLY A 168 -9.84 -6.38 -7.06
CA GLY A 168 -9.78 -7.03 -8.38
C GLY A 168 -8.47 -6.78 -9.13
N LEU A 169 -7.42 -6.52 -8.38
CA LEU A 169 -6.09 -6.25 -8.89
C LEU A 169 -5.17 -7.43 -8.55
N GLU A 170 -4.43 -7.90 -9.54
CA GLU A 170 -3.43 -8.93 -9.36
C GLU A 170 -2.04 -8.32 -9.55
N LEU A 171 -1.13 -8.64 -8.64
CA LEU A 171 0.26 -8.25 -8.80
C LEU A 171 0.89 -9.06 -9.93
N LYS A 172 1.55 -8.38 -10.86
CA LYS A 172 2.25 -9.06 -11.99
C LYS A 172 3.44 -9.90 -11.53
N GLU A 173 4.09 -9.47 -10.46
CA GLU A 173 5.33 -10.07 -9.94
C GLU A 173 5.29 -10.06 -8.41
N ASN A 174 6.13 -10.90 -7.80
CA ASN A 174 6.34 -10.82 -6.36
C ASN A 174 7.02 -9.49 -6.02
N PHE A 175 6.44 -8.76 -5.08
CA PHE A 175 7.04 -7.56 -4.54
C PHE A 175 8.31 -7.89 -3.73
N THR A 176 9.26 -6.95 -3.72
CA THR A 176 10.54 -7.09 -3.04
C THR A 176 10.39 -6.70 -1.56
N GLN A 177 10.83 -7.56 -0.64
CA GLN A 177 10.81 -7.30 0.81
C GLN A 177 12.21 -7.02 1.38
N GLU A 178 13.26 -7.36 0.65
CA GLU A 178 14.62 -7.11 1.04
C GLU A 178 15.26 -6.02 0.19
N ALA A 179 15.90 -5.06 0.84
CA ALA A 179 16.59 -3.98 0.16
C ALA A 179 17.89 -4.49 -0.47
N GLN A 180 18.11 -4.17 -1.74
CA GLN A 180 19.40 -4.39 -2.39
C GLN A 180 20.39 -3.34 -1.92
N LEU A 181 21.64 -3.72 -1.65
CA LEU A 181 22.73 -2.86 -1.22
C LEU A 181 22.29 -1.77 -0.21
N PRO A 182 21.69 -2.14 0.94
CA PRO A 182 21.04 -1.19 1.84
C PRO A 182 22.01 -0.17 2.46
N GLU A 183 23.29 -0.52 2.62
CA GLU A 183 24.30 0.41 3.15
C GLU A 183 24.73 1.41 2.07
N LEU A 184 24.86 0.97 0.82
CA LEU A 184 25.10 1.87 -0.31
C LEU A 184 23.95 2.87 -0.48
N ALA A 185 22.69 2.41 -0.37
CA ALA A 185 21.54 3.30 -0.39
C ALA A 185 21.58 4.32 0.76
N THR A 186 22.04 3.91 1.94
CA THR A 186 22.22 4.80 3.09
C THR A 186 23.32 5.84 2.85
N ALA A 187 24.45 5.42 2.29
CA ALA A 187 25.54 6.34 1.93
C ALA A 187 25.08 7.37 0.90
N LEU A 188 24.31 6.95 -0.11
CA LEU A 188 23.72 7.87 -1.09
C LEU A 188 22.76 8.86 -0.44
N ALA A 189 21.89 8.43 0.46
CA ALA A 189 21.00 9.34 1.19
C ALA A 189 21.77 10.39 2.00
N GLN A 190 22.92 10.03 2.59
CA GLN A 190 23.80 10.97 3.28
C GLN A 190 24.49 11.94 2.32
N VAL A 191 24.93 11.47 1.15
CA VAL A 191 25.52 12.30 0.08
C VAL A 191 24.52 13.35 -0.37
N PHE A 192 23.27 12.97 -0.56
CA PHE A 192 22.21 13.88 -1.02
C PHE A 192 21.83 14.97 -0.01
N LYS A 193 22.19 14.84 1.26
CA LYS A 193 22.04 15.91 2.25
C LYS A 193 23.00 17.07 2.02
N ASP A 194 24.21 16.81 1.53
CA ASP A 194 25.24 17.79 1.29
C ASP A 194 25.25 18.22 -0.18
N GLU A 195 25.11 19.52 -0.46
CA GLU A 195 25.05 20.02 -1.84
C GLU A 195 26.33 19.77 -2.64
N ASN A 196 27.49 19.92 -2.00
CA ASN A 196 28.78 19.70 -2.65
C ASN A 196 28.97 18.21 -3.00
N LYS A 197 28.62 17.32 -2.07
CA LYS A 197 28.66 15.86 -2.31
C LYS A 197 27.62 15.42 -3.33
N THR A 198 26.44 16.01 -3.30
CA THR A 198 25.40 15.79 -4.32
C THR A 198 25.91 16.19 -5.70
N LYS A 199 26.58 17.33 -5.82
CA LYS A 199 27.20 17.76 -7.07
C LYS A 199 28.31 16.80 -7.51
N GLN A 200 29.20 16.38 -6.60
CA GLN A 200 30.22 15.37 -6.87
C GLN A 200 29.63 14.06 -7.38
N TRP A 201 28.53 13.59 -6.75
CA TRP A 201 27.81 12.41 -7.19
C TRP A 201 27.29 12.56 -8.62
N PHE A 202 26.59 13.65 -8.95
CA PHE A 202 26.08 13.89 -10.30
C PHE A 202 27.18 14.10 -11.33
N ASP A 203 28.26 14.79 -10.97
CA ASP A 203 29.40 14.95 -11.84
C ASP A 203 30.04 13.60 -12.19
N TRP A 204 30.21 12.72 -11.20
CA TRP A 204 30.68 11.36 -11.43
C TRP A 204 29.64 10.53 -12.22
N TYR A 205 28.39 10.57 -11.83
CA TYR A 205 27.33 9.77 -12.42
C TYR A 205 27.15 10.10 -13.93
N PHE A 206 27.06 11.36 -14.28
CA PHE A 206 26.84 11.76 -15.68
C PHE A 206 28.13 11.72 -16.51
N ASN A 207 29.23 12.26 -16.00
CA ASN A 207 30.46 12.47 -16.79
C ASN A 207 31.44 11.28 -16.74
N VAL A 208 31.22 10.29 -15.87
CA VAL A 208 32.06 9.10 -15.78
C VAL A 208 31.22 7.84 -16.00
N PHE A 209 30.22 7.58 -15.12
CA PHE A 209 29.44 6.34 -15.19
C PHE A 209 28.58 6.25 -16.46
N CYS A 210 27.78 7.27 -16.75
CA CYS A 210 26.90 7.27 -17.93
C CYS A 210 27.67 7.29 -19.24
N GLU A 211 28.81 8.01 -19.31
CA GLU A 211 29.68 8.00 -20.51
C GLU A 211 30.14 6.58 -20.88
N GLU A 212 30.47 5.79 -19.88
CA GLU A 212 30.93 4.41 -20.09
C GLU A 212 29.76 3.43 -20.26
N ALA A 213 28.66 3.59 -19.53
CA ALA A 213 27.60 2.58 -19.42
C ALA A 213 26.38 2.81 -20.32
N ARG A 214 26.06 4.06 -20.73
CA ARG A 214 24.90 4.39 -21.57
C ARG A 214 25.27 4.56 -23.04
N LYS A 215 24.24 4.41 -23.89
CA LYS A 215 24.30 4.82 -25.29
C LYS A 215 23.97 6.30 -25.40
N LYS A 216 24.51 6.97 -26.40
CA LYS A 216 24.12 8.33 -26.79
C LYS A 216 23.32 8.31 -28.07
N LYS A 217 22.26 9.12 -28.12
CA LYS A 217 21.47 9.39 -29.30
C LYS A 217 21.19 10.89 -29.36
N ASN A 218 21.70 11.56 -30.42
CA ASN A 218 21.55 13.00 -30.60
C ASN A 218 21.92 13.80 -29.33
N GLU A 219 23.16 13.58 -28.82
CA GLU A 219 23.70 14.20 -27.60
C GLU A 219 22.98 13.91 -26.28
N ASN A 220 21.86 13.20 -26.32
CA ASN A 220 21.14 12.79 -25.12
C ASN A 220 21.46 11.34 -24.74
N TRP A 221 21.35 11.04 -23.45
CA TRP A 221 21.42 9.67 -22.96
C TRP A 221 20.21 8.87 -23.44
N ASP A 222 20.52 7.69 -24.03
CA ASP A 222 19.53 6.66 -24.42
C ASP A 222 19.60 5.50 -23.42
N ASP A 223 19.18 4.31 -23.83
CA ASP A 223 19.21 3.09 -23.02
C ASP A 223 20.64 2.67 -22.61
N TRP A 224 20.74 1.80 -21.64
CA TRP A 224 21.98 1.16 -21.21
C TRP A 224 22.61 0.32 -22.34
N LYS A 225 23.93 0.23 -22.36
CA LYS A 225 24.64 -0.67 -23.28
C LYS A 225 24.23 -2.13 -23.07
N SER A 226 24.45 -3.00 -24.05
CA SER A 226 24.17 -4.44 -23.91
C SER A 226 25.03 -5.09 -22.82
N LYS A 227 24.55 -6.21 -22.27
CA LYS A 227 25.28 -7.01 -21.27
C LYS A 227 26.75 -7.26 -21.66
N THR A 228 26.99 -7.65 -22.92
CA THR A 228 28.34 -7.92 -23.45
C THR A 228 29.27 -6.69 -23.47
N LYS A 229 28.70 -5.48 -23.56
CA LYS A 229 29.44 -4.23 -23.51
C LYS A 229 29.56 -3.67 -22.09
N LEU A 230 28.64 -3.98 -21.20
CA LEU A 230 28.69 -3.56 -19.80
C LEU A 230 29.63 -4.42 -18.96
N ALA A 231 29.59 -5.75 -19.14
CA ALA A 231 30.34 -6.68 -18.29
C ALA A 231 31.85 -6.38 -18.16
N PRO A 232 32.57 -6.01 -19.21
CA PRO A 232 34.01 -5.75 -19.11
C PRO A 232 34.38 -4.35 -18.58
N LEU A 233 33.39 -3.51 -18.21
CA LEU A 233 33.69 -2.14 -17.80
C LEU A 233 34.25 -2.08 -16.38
N SER A 234 35.37 -1.33 -16.29
CA SER A 234 35.95 -0.86 -15.03
C SER A 234 35.90 0.67 -15.04
N ILE A 235 35.17 1.24 -14.07
CA ILE A 235 34.80 2.66 -14.06
C ILE A 235 35.55 3.38 -12.94
N SER A 236 36.20 4.50 -13.27
CA SER A 236 36.97 5.28 -12.30
C SER A 236 36.12 5.80 -11.16
N LEU A 237 36.65 5.70 -9.93
CA LEU A 237 36.00 6.20 -8.70
C LEU A 237 36.67 7.49 -8.17
N GLU A 238 37.55 8.11 -8.95
CA GLU A 238 38.38 9.22 -8.48
C GLU A 238 37.57 10.40 -7.93
N LYS A 239 36.52 10.79 -8.65
CA LYS A 239 35.63 11.92 -8.30
C LYS A 239 34.40 11.55 -7.46
N LEU A 240 34.26 10.29 -7.09
CA LEU A 240 33.09 9.81 -6.33
C LEU A 240 33.22 10.26 -4.87
N PRO A 241 32.11 10.65 -4.21
CA PRO A 241 32.07 10.89 -2.76
C PRO A 241 32.62 9.69 -1.97
N SER A 242 33.42 9.98 -0.94
CA SER A 242 34.15 8.96 -0.16
C SER A 242 33.24 7.91 0.47
N GLU A 243 32.04 8.30 0.90
CA GLU A 243 31.05 7.44 1.50
C GLU A 243 30.60 6.35 0.52
N VAL A 244 30.27 6.73 -0.71
CA VAL A 244 29.84 5.80 -1.76
C VAL A 244 31.00 4.92 -2.20
N LYS A 245 32.22 5.49 -2.32
CA LYS A 245 33.43 4.73 -2.64
C LYS A 245 33.72 3.65 -1.60
N THR A 246 33.51 3.97 -0.33
CA THR A 246 33.67 3.02 0.77
C THR A 246 32.69 1.85 0.65
N GLU A 247 31.44 2.14 0.33
CA GLU A 247 30.41 1.11 0.16
C GLU A 247 30.67 0.22 -1.06
N PHE A 248 31.14 0.76 -2.17
CA PHE A 248 31.55 -0.07 -3.31
C PHE A 248 32.67 -1.04 -2.92
N LYS A 249 33.61 -0.58 -2.12
CA LYS A 249 34.70 -1.42 -1.61
C LYS A 249 34.21 -2.51 -0.64
N GLN A 250 33.36 -2.15 0.30
CA GLN A 250 32.83 -3.10 1.31
C GLN A 250 31.96 -4.17 0.69
N ASN A 251 31.25 -3.85 -0.39
CA ASN A 251 30.44 -4.80 -1.15
C ASN A 251 31.20 -5.56 -2.23
N ASN A 252 32.55 -5.47 -2.25
CA ASN A 252 33.41 -6.14 -3.24
C ASN A 252 33.06 -5.81 -4.71
N LEU A 253 32.64 -4.58 -4.98
CA LEU A 253 32.28 -4.11 -6.33
C LEU A 253 33.44 -3.48 -7.08
N ILE A 254 34.65 -3.52 -6.51
CA ILE A 254 35.86 -2.91 -7.11
C ILE A 254 36.84 -3.99 -7.54
N ASP A 255 37.52 -3.71 -8.66
CA ASP A 255 38.59 -4.55 -9.15
C ASP A 255 39.93 -4.29 -8.42
N PRO A 256 40.99 -5.08 -8.69
CA PRO A 256 42.30 -4.90 -8.06
C PRO A 256 42.97 -3.54 -8.35
N SER A 257 42.51 -2.82 -9.38
CA SER A 257 43.00 -1.46 -9.69
C SER A 257 42.24 -0.37 -8.92
N GLY A 258 41.20 -0.77 -8.12
CA GLY A 258 40.39 0.14 -7.31
C GLY A 258 39.30 0.86 -8.09
N GLN A 259 38.90 0.34 -9.25
CA GLN A 259 37.81 0.85 -10.08
C GLN A 259 36.52 0.04 -9.87
N LEU A 260 35.36 0.65 -10.10
CA LEU A 260 34.06 -0.07 -10.08
C LEU A 260 34.02 -1.09 -11.22
N SER A 261 33.96 -2.36 -10.89
CA SER A 261 33.86 -3.47 -11.85
C SER A 261 32.41 -3.94 -12.04
N LEU A 262 31.89 -3.81 -13.24
CA LEU A 262 30.55 -4.33 -13.54
C LEU A 262 30.54 -5.86 -13.66
N GLN A 263 31.69 -6.51 -13.79
CA GLN A 263 31.82 -7.96 -13.68
C GLN A 263 31.60 -8.43 -12.23
N GLU A 264 32.21 -7.75 -11.25
CA GLU A 264 32.00 -8.06 -9.82
C GLU A 264 30.56 -7.83 -9.41
N VAL A 265 29.90 -6.78 -9.92
CA VAL A 265 28.46 -6.53 -9.73
C VAL A 265 27.62 -7.73 -10.18
N GLN A 266 27.96 -8.35 -11.32
CA GLN A 266 27.22 -9.50 -11.83
C GLN A 266 27.39 -10.76 -10.94
N GLN A 267 28.50 -10.86 -10.23
CA GLN A 267 28.82 -11.99 -9.35
C GLN A 267 28.28 -11.81 -7.93
N LEU A 268 27.77 -10.62 -7.60
CA LEU A 268 27.27 -10.29 -6.27
C LEU A 268 26.06 -11.14 -5.91
N LYS A 269 26.17 -11.84 -4.78
CA LYS A 269 25.13 -12.73 -4.29
C LYS A 269 24.62 -12.31 -2.90
N THR A 270 23.37 -12.64 -2.63
CA THR A 270 22.78 -12.57 -1.28
C THR A 270 23.35 -13.66 -0.38
N ILE A 271 23.00 -13.62 0.91
CA ILE A 271 23.34 -14.68 1.88
C ILE A 271 22.82 -16.06 1.42
N GLU A 272 21.67 -16.08 0.73
CA GLU A 272 21.02 -17.28 0.19
C GLU A 272 21.61 -17.73 -1.16
N GLN A 273 22.72 -17.12 -1.59
CA GLN A 273 23.42 -17.39 -2.84
C GLN A 273 22.65 -16.99 -4.12
N GLU A 274 21.56 -16.27 -4.00
CA GLU A 274 20.83 -15.69 -5.13
C GLU A 274 21.52 -14.42 -5.63
N PRO A 275 21.51 -14.12 -6.96
CA PRO A 275 22.09 -12.89 -7.48
C PRO A 275 21.36 -11.67 -6.92
N VAL A 276 22.11 -10.68 -6.41
CA VAL A 276 21.55 -9.40 -5.93
C VAL A 276 20.87 -8.66 -7.09
N PHE A 277 21.48 -8.66 -8.27
CA PHE A 277 20.91 -8.11 -9.50
C PHE A 277 20.77 -9.22 -10.54
N LYS A 278 19.58 -9.35 -11.14
CA LYS A 278 19.35 -10.35 -12.21
C LYS A 278 20.22 -10.05 -13.43
N GLU A 279 20.38 -8.77 -13.75
CA GLU A 279 21.20 -8.29 -14.85
C GLU A 279 22.05 -7.08 -14.41
N ILE A 280 23.18 -6.86 -15.07
CA ILE A 280 24.02 -5.66 -14.84
C ILE A 280 23.21 -4.35 -15.03
N LYS A 281 22.27 -4.36 -15.97
CA LYS A 281 21.39 -3.21 -16.20
C LYS A 281 20.55 -2.85 -14.96
N ASP A 282 20.24 -3.79 -14.10
CA ASP A 282 19.46 -3.52 -12.88
C ASP A 282 20.31 -2.74 -11.87
N PHE A 283 21.60 -3.04 -11.77
CA PHE A 283 22.53 -2.19 -11.01
C PHE A 283 22.67 -0.79 -11.62
N CYS A 284 22.72 -0.68 -12.94
CA CYS A 284 22.74 0.63 -13.59
C CYS A 284 21.48 1.45 -13.25
N LYS A 285 20.30 0.82 -13.28
CA LYS A 285 19.03 1.45 -12.84
C LYS A 285 19.03 1.76 -11.34
N TYR A 286 19.65 0.89 -10.54
CA TYR A 286 19.81 1.15 -9.12
C TYR A 286 20.57 2.46 -8.89
N LEU A 287 21.68 2.68 -9.54
CA LEU A 287 22.42 3.94 -9.46
C LEU A 287 21.68 5.12 -10.10
N ASP A 288 20.81 4.87 -11.10
CA ASP A 288 20.02 5.90 -11.78
C ASP A 288 18.90 6.49 -10.90
N GLY A 289 18.47 5.76 -9.83
CA GLY A 289 17.46 6.27 -8.90
C GLY A 289 16.81 5.24 -8.01
N LEU A 290 16.78 3.95 -8.41
CA LEU A 290 16.11 2.91 -7.60
C LEU A 290 16.74 2.72 -6.20
N TRP A 291 17.98 3.17 -5.99
CA TRP A 291 18.61 3.15 -4.67
C TRP A 291 17.75 3.85 -3.60
N LEU A 292 17.00 4.89 -3.95
CA LEU A 292 16.16 5.62 -3.01
C LEU A 292 14.94 4.78 -2.58
N GLU A 293 14.38 3.97 -3.48
CA GLU A 293 13.31 3.03 -3.15
C GLU A 293 13.82 1.97 -2.15
N HIS A 294 14.99 1.39 -2.42
CA HIS A 294 15.62 0.43 -1.50
C HIS A 294 16.00 1.07 -0.16
N TYR A 295 16.39 2.34 -0.17
CA TYR A 295 16.59 3.11 1.05
C TYR A 295 15.29 3.25 1.85
N VAL A 296 14.20 3.64 1.20
CA VAL A 296 12.86 3.74 1.84
C VAL A 296 12.44 2.41 2.43
N LEU A 297 12.61 1.31 1.70
CA LEU A 297 12.31 -0.03 2.20
C LEU A 297 13.10 -0.37 3.47
N LYS A 298 14.40 -0.09 3.49
CA LYS A 298 15.24 -0.24 4.69
C LYS A 298 14.69 0.56 5.86
N GLN A 299 14.29 1.83 5.63
CA GLN A 299 13.76 2.69 6.69
C GLN A 299 12.41 2.18 7.22
N VAL A 300 11.53 1.68 6.36
CA VAL A 300 10.27 1.04 6.77
C VAL A 300 10.55 -0.24 7.55
N LYS A 301 11.47 -1.09 7.10
CA LYS A 301 11.86 -2.32 7.80
C LYS A 301 12.39 -2.04 9.21
N ASN A 302 13.21 -1.00 9.39
CA ASN A 302 13.78 -0.61 10.67
C ASN A 302 12.72 -0.26 11.74
N ILE A 303 11.57 0.24 11.33
CA ILE A 303 10.49 0.65 12.24
C ILE A 303 9.32 -0.35 12.28
N ALA A 304 9.37 -1.41 11.47
CA ALA A 304 8.24 -2.30 11.22
C ALA A 304 7.71 -2.96 12.50
N GLU A 305 8.57 -3.58 13.29
CA GLU A 305 8.19 -4.28 14.51
C GLU A 305 7.53 -3.32 15.52
N LYS A 306 8.20 -2.21 15.82
CA LYS A 306 7.74 -1.20 16.78
C LYS A 306 6.37 -0.59 16.41
N ASN A 307 6.07 -0.49 15.12
CA ASN A 307 4.85 0.13 14.62
C ASN A 307 3.79 -0.88 14.16
N SER A 308 3.96 -2.17 14.48
CA SER A 308 3.04 -3.25 14.09
C SER A 308 2.82 -3.36 12.58
N ILE A 309 3.84 -3.07 11.79
CA ILE A 309 3.86 -3.24 10.33
C ILE A 309 4.31 -4.67 10.04
N LYS A 310 3.39 -5.52 9.54
CA LYS A 310 3.73 -6.91 9.21
C LYS A 310 3.97 -7.14 7.71
N TYR A 311 3.37 -6.30 6.88
CA TYR A 311 3.41 -6.47 5.43
C TYR A 311 3.88 -5.18 4.78
N TYR A 312 5.03 -5.23 4.13
CA TYR A 312 5.67 -4.11 3.43
C TYR A 312 6.47 -4.64 2.23
N GLY A 313 6.79 -3.77 1.30
CA GLY A 313 7.64 -4.10 0.16
C GLY A 313 7.78 -2.98 -0.85
N LEU A 314 8.46 -3.31 -1.97
CA LEU A 314 8.68 -2.46 -3.14
C LEU A 314 8.08 -3.09 -4.40
N ASN A 315 7.97 -2.28 -5.45
CA ASN A 315 7.65 -2.70 -6.83
C ASN A 315 6.26 -3.34 -6.95
N PHE A 316 5.25 -2.68 -6.41
CA PHE A 316 3.86 -3.12 -6.56
C PHE A 316 3.32 -2.73 -7.93
N LYS A 317 3.67 -3.53 -8.96
CA LYS A 317 3.18 -3.33 -10.33
C LYS A 317 1.79 -3.91 -10.47
N VAL A 318 0.84 -3.04 -10.72
CA VAL A 318 -0.57 -3.38 -10.83
C VAL A 318 -1.04 -3.13 -12.26
N PRO A 319 -1.38 -4.16 -13.03
CA PRO A 319 -1.96 -3.99 -14.35
C PRO A 319 -3.39 -3.45 -14.23
N LEU A 320 -3.74 -2.50 -15.08
CA LEU A 320 -5.13 -2.08 -15.20
C LEU A 320 -5.90 -3.07 -16.09
N PRO A 321 -7.08 -3.53 -15.67
CA PRO A 321 -7.90 -4.45 -16.45
C PRO A 321 -8.15 -3.93 -17.87
N GLY A 322 -7.92 -4.80 -18.88
CA GLY A 322 -8.15 -4.47 -20.28
C GLY A 322 -7.12 -3.55 -20.94
N THR A 323 -6.01 -3.23 -20.26
CA THR A 323 -4.94 -2.39 -20.83
C THR A 323 -3.56 -3.03 -20.66
N GLN A 324 -2.58 -2.58 -21.47
CA GLN A 324 -1.17 -2.89 -21.24
C GLN A 324 -0.53 -1.93 -20.21
N GLN A 325 -1.25 -0.89 -19.86
CA GLN A 325 -0.82 0.10 -18.86
C GLN A 325 -1.16 -0.40 -17.46
N GLY A 326 -0.41 0.07 -16.50
CA GLY A 326 -0.61 -0.21 -15.09
C GLY A 326 -0.16 0.99 -14.27
N PHE A 327 -0.26 0.85 -12.97
CA PHE A 327 0.37 1.78 -12.05
C PHE A 327 1.32 1.02 -11.12
N GLU A 328 2.19 1.76 -10.48
CA GLU A 328 3.16 1.20 -9.54
C GLU A 328 3.14 2.03 -8.26
N PHE A 329 3.17 1.35 -7.11
CA PHE A 329 3.65 1.95 -5.88
C PHE A 329 5.11 1.58 -5.72
N ASP A 330 5.96 2.58 -5.59
CA ASP A 330 7.38 2.37 -5.39
C ASP A 330 7.61 1.61 -4.08
N ALA A 331 6.94 2.04 -2.99
CA ALA A 331 6.89 1.31 -1.72
C ALA A 331 5.49 1.34 -1.11
N ALA A 332 5.11 0.29 -0.38
CA ALA A 332 3.87 0.28 0.39
C ALA A 332 3.97 -0.63 1.61
N PHE A 333 3.13 -0.34 2.61
CA PHE A 333 2.91 -1.22 3.74
C PHE A 333 1.47 -1.14 4.25
N THR A 334 1.02 -2.17 4.96
CA THR A 334 -0.24 -2.14 5.70
C THR A 334 0.02 -2.15 7.19
N ARG A 335 -0.77 -1.34 7.90
CA ARG A 335 -0.84 -1.34 9.35
C ARG A 335 -2.29 -1.59 9.75
N GLY A 336 -2.56 -2.76 10.28
CA GLY A 336 -3.93 -3.24 10.34
C GLY A 336 -4.50 -3.49 8.95
N TYR A 337 -5.60 -2.83 8.63
CA TYR A 337 -6.17 -2.79 7.28
C TYR A 337 -5.88 -1.49 6.53
N GLN A 338 -5.23 -0.52 7.18
CA GLN A 338 -4.90 0.78 6.61
C GLN A 338 -3.70 0.66 5.67
N LEU A 339 -3.85 1.16 4.45
CA LEU A 339 -2.79 1.26 3.45
C LEU A 339 -1.95 2.51 3.66
N PHE A 340 -0.64 2.35 3.64
CA PHE A 340 0.36 3.40 3.54
C PHE A 340 1.11 3.21 2.22
N ALA A 341 0.90 4.11 1.27
CA ALA A 341 1.55 4.08 -0.03
C ALA A 341 2.61 5.18 -0.12
N ILE A 342 3.79 4.85 -0.60
CA ILE A 342 4.91 5.78 -0.72
C ILE A 342 5.36 5.81 -2.17
N SER A 343 5.29 6.98 -2.79
CA SER A 343 5.96 7.23 -4.07
C SER A 343 7.35 7.78 -3.82
N VAL A 344 8.30 7.40 -4.67
CA VAL A 344 9.72 7.72 -4.48
C VAL A 344 10.29 8.34 -5.75
N SER A 345 11.13 9.36 -5.62
CA SER A 345 11.80 9.98 -6.76
C SER A 345 13.09 10.69 -6.37
N THR A 346 14.15 10.47 -7.12
CA THR A 346 15.40 11.22 -6.95
C THR A 346 15.35 12.62 -7.57
N THR A 347 14.25 12.99 -8.23
CA THR A 347 14.10 14.34 -8.80
C THR A 347 13.86 15.39 -7.72
N SER A 348 14.40 16.60 -7.96
CA SER A 348 14.05 17.81 -7.24
C SER A 348 13.04 18.70 -7.99
N LYS A 349 12.66 18.31 -9.24
CA LYS A 349 11.75 19.09 -10.07
C LYS A 349 10.34 19.03 -9.51
N ARG A 350 9.83 20.17 -9.05
CA ARG A 350 8.56 20.32 -8.35
C ARG A 350 7.37 19.75 -9.12
N GLU A 351 7.28 20.03 -10.43
CA GLU A 351 6.17 19.53 -11.27
C GLU A 351 6.14 18.01 -11.32
N LEU A 352 7.29 17.35 -11.45
CA LEU A 352 7.38 15.89 -11.48
C LEU A 352 7.05 15.29 -10.12
N CYS A 353 7.53 15.90 -9.03
CA CYS A 353 7.17 15.49 -7.68
C CYS A 353 5.66 15.58 -7.44
N LYS A 354 5.03 16.68 -7.89
CA LYS A 354 3.59 16.89 -7.78
C LYS A 354 2.78 15.86 -8.56
N LEU A 355 3.16 15.56 -9.80
CA LEU A 355 2.51 14.53 -10.61
C LEU A 355 2.57 13.15 -9.95
N LYS A 356 3.74 12.73 -9.48
CA LYS A 356 3.92 11.46 -8.78
C LYS A 356 3.08 11.37 -7.50
N LEU A 357 3.05 12.43 -6.71
CA LEU A 357 2.26 12.47 -5.48
C LEU A 357 0.76 12.39 -5.78
N PHE A 358 0.30 13.12 -6.79
CA PHE A 358 -1.10 13.12 -7.19
C PHE A 358 -1.55 11.74 -7.69
N GLU A 359 -0.75 11.09 -8.52
CA GLU A 359 -1.03 9.74 -9.00
C GLU A 359 -1.10 8.74 -7.82
N ALA A 360 -0.08 8.74 -6.94
CA ALA A 360 -0.05 7.88 -5.77
C ALA A 360 -1.28 8.10 -4.86
N TYR A 361 -1.71 9.35 -4.68
CA TYR A 361 -2.90 9.71 -3.91
C TYR A 361 -4.17 9.10 -4.49
N LEU A 362 -4.41 9.30 -5.79
CA LEU A 362 -5.59 8.74 -6.44
C LEU A 362 -5.63 7.21 -6.34
N ARG A 363 -4.50 6.55 -6.59
CA ARG A 363 -4.41 5.09 -6.53
C ARG A 363 -4.57 4.53 -5.12
N ALA A 364 -3.96 5.17 -4.14
CA ALA A 364 -4.10 4.75 -2.75
C ALA A 364 -5.54 4.88 -2.25
N ARG A 365 -6.25 5.95 -2.63
CA ARG A 365 -7.66 6.11 -2.30
C ARG A 365 -8.57 5.08 -2.98
N GLN A 366 -8.28 4.72 -4.21
CA GLN A 366 -9.02 3.67 -4.91
C GLN A 366 -8.91 2.31 -4.19
N MET A 367 -7.77 2.02 -3.57
CA MET A 367 -7.52 0.72 -2.92
C MET A 367 -7.73 0.73 -1.41
N GLY A 368 -7.38 1.78 -0.74
CA GLY A 368 -7.45 1.86 0.73
C GLY A 368 -8.63 2.69 1.23
N GLY A 369 -9.44 3.30 0.33
CA GLY A 369 -10.53 4.15 0.74
C GLY A 369 -10.09 5.43 1.43
N ASP A 370 -10.97 5.94 2.31
CA ASP A 370 -10.71 7.17 3.06
C ASP A 370 -9.64 7.01 4.15
N GLU A 371 -9.32 5.79 4.55
CA GLU A 371 -8.29 5.48 5.53
C GLU A 371 -6.88 5.45 4.97
N ALA A 372 -6.70 5.38 3.64
CA ALA A 372 -5.38 5.33 3.01
C ALA A 372 -4.53 6.56 3.32
N ARG A 373 -3.23 6.34 3.50
CA ARG A 373 -2.21 7.36 3.71
C ARG A 373 -1.21 7.33 2.55
N VAL A 374 -0.75 8.50 2.15
CA VAL A 374 0.16 8.64 1.01
C VAL A 374 1.35 9.49 1.39
N ALA A 375 2.53 9.08 0.96
CA ALA A 375 3.72 9.89 1.09
C ALA A 375 4.46 10.00 -0.24
N LEU A 376 5.19 11.08 -0.42
CA LEU A 376 6.23 11.22 -1.42
C LEU A 376 7.58 11.37 -0.70
N VAL A 377 8.56 10.56 -1.11
CA VAL A 377 9.97 10.73 -0.73
C VAL A 377 10.71 11.25 -1.96
N CYS A 378 11.30 12.44 -1.89
CA CYS A 378 11.98 13.04 -3.03
C CYS A 378 13.16 13.93 -2.62
N CYS A 379 13.97 14.35 -3.60
CA CYS A 379 15.13 15.19 -3.35
C CYS A 379 14.83 16.69 -3.45
N THR A 380 13.59 17.13 -3.21
CA THR A 380 13.23 18.55 -3.17
C THR A 380 13.77 19.23 -1.91
N ASN A 381 14.15 20.52 -2.03
CA ASN A 381 14.49 21.37 -0.90
C ASN A 381 13.24 22.04 -0.27
N GLU A 382 12.06 21.94 -0.91
CA GLU A 382 10.82 22.63 -0.53
C GLU A 382 9.65 21.66 -0.30
N PRO A 383 9.76 20.66 0.61
CA PRO A 383 8.71 19.67 0.82
C PRO A 383 7.42 20.30 1.35
N ASP A 384 7.51 21.31 2.21
CA ASP A 384 6.34 22.00 2.80
C ASP A 384 5.54 22.79 1.75
N THR A 385 6.22 23.42 0.79
CA THR A 385 5.56 24.11 -0.32
C THR A 385 4.79 23.12 -1.19
N LEU A 386 5.40 21.96 -1.51
CA LEU A 386 4.75 20.92 -2.27
C LEU A 386 3.54 20.33 -1.52
N LYS A 387 3.67 20.12 -0.21
CA LYS A 387 2.58 19.67 0.66
C LYS A 387 1.44 20.68 0.72
N ALA A 388 1.75 21.98 0.86
CA ALA A 388 0.76 23.03 0.90
C ALA A 388 -0.09 23.13 -0.37
N GLU A 389 0.48 22.87 -1.54
CA GLU A 389 -0.26 22.81 -2.80
C GLU A 389 -1.26 21.66 -2.86
N MET A 390 -0.99 20.58 -2.15
CA MET A 390 -1.90 19.45 -2.03
C MET A 390 -2.97 19.65 -0.94
N ALA A 391 -2.82 20.65 -0.10
CA ALA A 391 -3.75 20.92 1.03
C ALA A 391 -5.19 21.25 0.56
N LEU A 392 -5.36 21.68 -0.70
CA LEU A 392 -6.67 21.87 -1.32
C LEU A 392 -7.46 20.55 -1.47
N LEU A 393 -6.79 19.40 -1.35
CA LEU A 393 -7.41 18.07 -1.41
C LEU A 393 -7.85 17.54 -0.04
N ASP A 394 -7.89 18.40 1.00
CA ASP A 394 -8.24 18.05 2.41
C ASP A 394 -7.24 17.07 3.04
N ASP A 395 -5.97 17.55 3.37
CA ASP A 395 -4.94 16.57 3.41
C ASP A 395 -4.01 16.46 4.58
N LYS A 396 -4.60 16.05 5.70
CA LYS A 396 -3.86 15.44 6.81
C LYS A 396 -3.29 14.05 6.47
N LYS A 397 -3.65 13.47 5.31
CA LYS A 397 -3.31 12.10 4.90
C LYS A 397 -2.08 12.03 4.02
N ILE A 398 -1.63 13.18 3.50
CA ILE A 398 -0.45 13.31 2.65
C ILE A 398 0.76 13.75 3.46
N ALA A 399 1.89 13.07 3.24
CA ALA A 399 3.20 13.49 3.71
C ALA A 399 4.15 13.73 2.53
N VAL A 400 5.06 14.67 2.68
CA VAL A 400 6.17 14.89 1.74
C VAL A 400 7.45 14.92 2.55
N PHE A 401 8.38 14.05 2.18
CA PHE A 401 9.71 13.99 2.78
C PHE A 401 10.72 14.46 1.72
N GLY A 402 11.36 15.57 2.02
CA GLY A 402 12.34 16.19 1.15
C GLY A 402 13.76 15.69 1.40
N LYS A 403 14.71 16.35 0.75
CA LYS A 403 16.15 16.05 0.80
C LYS A 403 16.68 15.99 2.24
N ASP A 404 16.32 16.97 3.07
CA ASP A 404 16.79 17.06 4.46
C ASP A 404 16.19 16.00 5.38
N ASP A 405 15.03 15.46 5.04
CA ASP A 405 14.36 14.40 5.80
C ASP A 405 14.99 13.02 5.58
N LEU A 406 15.79 12.83 4.50
CA LEU A 406 16.32 11.52 4.15
C LEU A 406 17.15 10.90 5.28
N VAL A 407 17.98 11.67 5.98
CA VAL A 407 18.87 11.15 7.03
C VAL A 407 18.10 10.56 8.20
N ASP A 408 16.96 11.16 8.54
CA ASP A 408 16.09 10.76 9.66
C ASP A 408 14.78 10.12 9.17
N LEU A 409 14.74 9.56 7.95
CA LEU A 409 13.52 9.13 7.30
C LEU A 409 12.71 8.11 8.11
N SER A 410 13.37 7.18 8.81
CA SER A 410 12.69 6.27 9.74
C SER A 410 11.87 7.00 10.78
N LYS A 411 12.46 8.02 11.42
CA LYS A 411 11.78 8.85 12.43
C LYS A 411 10.62 9.64 11.82
N LYS A 412 10.82 10.19 10.62
CA LYS A 412 9.78 10.93 9.90
C LYS A 412 8.58 10.04 9.53
N ILE A 413 8.83 8.82 9.07
CA ILE A 413 7.78 7.83 8.81
C ILE A 413 7.06 7.45 10.12
N GLU A 414 7.79 7.25 11.24
CA GLU A 414 7.15 7.02 12.55
C GLU A 414 6.26 8.18 12.99
N GLU A 415 6.70 9.42 12.79
CA GLU A 415 5.92 10.61 13.08
C GLU A 415 4.64 10.68 12.23
N TRP A 416 4.75 10.33 10.95
CA TRP A 416 3.60 10.23 10.04
C TRP A 416 2.59 9.15 10.48
N ILE A 417 3.05 7.97 10.90
CA ILE A 417 2.20 6.91 11.48
C ILE A 417 1.52 7.39 12.76
N LYS A 418 2.26 8.03 13.66
CA LYS A 418 1.70 8.60 14.90
C LYS A 418 0.66 9.69 14.63
N GLN A 419 0.87 10.48 13.58
CA GLN A 419 -0.12 11.47 13.18
C GLN A 419 -1.39 10.79 12.65
N ALA A 420 -1.26 9.71 11.86
CA ALA A 420 -2.40 8.90 11.42
C ALA A 420 -3.21 8.35 12.60
N ASP A 421 -2.52 7.85 13.65
CA ASP A 421 -3.17 7.40 14.89
C ASP A 421 -3.90 8.52 15.66
N LYS A 422 -3.35 9.75 15.64
CA LYS A 422 -3.99 10.92 16.27
C LYS A 422 -5.23 11.37 15.50
N ASP A 423 -5.14 11.37 14.16
CA ASP A 423 -6.26 11.73 13.28
C ASP A 423 -7.45 10.77 13.42
N ALA A 424 -7.15 9.52 13.78
CA ALA A 424 -8.15 8.48 14.04
C ALA A 424 -8.75 8.53 15.47
N ARG A 425 -8.35 9.46 16.32
CA ARG A 425 -8.94 9.66 17.64
C ARG A 425 -10.11 10.65 17.57
#